data_1e95803dba05ab5034bc046ce6e6fd18
#
_entry.id   1e95803dba05ab5034bc046ce6e6fd18
#
_cell.length_a   1.000
_cell.length_b   1.000
_cell.length_c   1.000
_cell.angle_alpha   90.00
_cell.angle_beta   90.00
_cell.angle_gamma   90.00
#
_symmetry.space_group_name_H-M   'P 1'
#
loop_
_entity.id
_entity.type
_entity.pdbx_description
1 polymer ?
#
loop_
_entity_poly.entity_id
_entity_poly.type
_entity_poly.pdbx_seq_one_letter_code
_entity_poly.pdbx_strand_id
1 'polypeptide(L)'
;MLKTVFLDKFDQPDAYDKYTIAFERCCAIVQGAFDILLSFISSLLQIGLVVYVLSWISPVVLLVFLTVCALQTYINNLIQLDNYKYQKFMNQHNRKLNYLYRLFYIPEFMRDIRANDIMRFIFTKKQKVTEKVLSDTYSTNQKVSTKNLIIAILSAIESFATMLYFSLEVVWQRIWYDDFVVSLSAYNRLKSAFSQIISNFVSLSTNDLYIKDYLSFMETASNVVCGRRQLISIDLVEFRNVSFRYPNVDGN
;
A
#
# COMPACT_ATOMS: atom_id res chain seq x y z
N MET A 1 19.91 -5.75 -18.80
CA MET A 1 19.51 -6.16 -17.44
C MET A 1 19.15 -7.65 -17.32
N LEU A 2 18.30 -8.20 -18.19
CA LEU A 2 17.93 -9.64 -18.17
C LEU A 2 19.07 -10.62 -18.45
N LYS A 3 20.16 -10.21 -19.11
CA LYS A 3 21.33 -11.06 -19.41
C LYS A 3 22.19 -11.41 -18.18
N THR A 4 21.95 -10.80 -17.04
CA THR A 4 22.80 -10.90 -15.85
C THR A 4 22.15 -11.63 -14.68
N VAL A 5 20.90 -12.07 -14.81
CA VAL A 5 20.20 -12.81 -13.75
C VAL A 5 20.29 -14.31 -14.00
N PHE A 6 20.74 -15.09 -13.00
CA PHE A 6 20.81 -16.54 -13.12
C PHE A 6 19.41 -17.15 -13.33
N LEU A 7 19.28 -18.09 -14.26
CA LEU A 7 18.03 -18.77 -14.58
C LEU A 7 17.41 -19.48 -13.36
N ASP A 8 18.23 -20.02 -12.47
CA ASP A 8 17.79 -20.70 -11.24
C ASP A 8 17.06 -19.78 -10.24
N LYS A 9 17.33 -18.47 -10.30
CA LYS A 9 16.60 -17.49 -9.47
C LYS A 9 15.24 -17.11 -10.06
N PHE A 10 15.04 -17.23 -11.36
CA PHE A 10 13.74 -16.99 -12.01
C PHE A 10 12.70 -18.07 -11.69
N ASP A 11 13.14 -19.28 -11.37
CA ASP A 11 12.24 -20.36 -10.97
C ASP A 11 11.71 -20.19 -9.54
N GLN A 12 12.24 -19.22 -8.78
CA GLN A 12 11.71 -18.87 -7.46
C GLN A 12 10.52 -17.90 -7.61
N PRO A 13 9.35 -18.22 -7.05
CA PRO A 13 8.16 -17.36 -7.12
C PRO A 13 8.42 -15.92 -6.63
N ASP A 14 9.27 -15.78 -5.60
CA ASP A 14 9.62 -14.49 -5.01
C ASP A 14 10.46 -13.61 -5.95
N ALA A 15 11.28 -14.20 -6.81
CA ALA A 15 12.07 -13.45 -7.80
C ALA A 15 11.20 -12.96 -8.96
N TYR A 16 10.23 -13.76 -9.40
CA TYR A 16 9.26 -13.37 -10.42
C TYR A 16 8.35 -12.23 -9.94
N ASP A 17 7.87 -12.31 -8.69
CA ASP A 17 7.06 -11.24 -8.09
C ASP A 17 7.84 -9.91 -8.02
N LYS A 18 9.11 -9.96 -7.60
CA LYS A 18 10.00 -8.79 -7.57
C LYS A 18 10.28 -8.22 -8.97
N TYR A 19 10.46 -9.09 -9.96
CA TYR A 19 10.65 -8.68 -11.36
C TYR A 19 9.40 -7.95 -11.90
N THR A 20 8.22 -8.51 -11.67
CA THR A 20 6.95 -7.93 -12.12
C THR A 20 6.72 -6.56 -11.48
N ILE A 21 6.97 -6.45 -10.17
CA ILE A 21 6.87 -5.16 -9.45
C ILE A 21 7.88 -4.15 -10.01
N ALA A 22 9.13 -4.58 -10.23
CA ALA A 22 10.18 -3.70 -10.73
C ALA A 22 9.89 -3.18 -12.15
N PHE A 23 9.33 -4.01 -13.03
CA PHE A 23 9.15 -3.67 -14.44
C PHE A 23 7.82 -2.96 -14.71
N GLU A 24 6.72 -3.43 -14.12
CA GLU A 24 5.38 -2.89 -14.39
C GLU A 24 5.06 -1.65 -13.54
N ARG A 25 5.60 -1.57 -12.32
CA ARG A 25 5.23 -0.53 -11.35
C ARG A 25 6.27 0.55 -11.13
N CYS A 26 7.50 0.39 -11.62
CA CYS A 26 8.59 1.34 -11.37
C CYS A 26 8.22 2.78 -11.77
N CYS A 27 7.69 2.98 -12.99
CA CYS A 27 7.30 4.32 -13.45
C CYS A 27 6.17 4.91 -12.60
N ALA A 28 5.17 4.10 -12.25
CA ALA A 28 4.04 4.53 -11.42
C ALA A 28 4.48 4.88 -9.99
N ILE A 29 5.44 4.14 -9.43
CA ILE A 29 6.00 4.39 -8.09
C ILE A 29 6.78 5.71 -8.07
N VAL A 30 7.62 5.95 -9.07
CA VAL A 30 8.40 7.19 -9.17
C VAL A 30 7.49 8.40 -9.34
N GLN A 31 6.50 8.30 -10.24
CA GLN A 31 5.51 9.36 -10.43
C GLN A 31 4.70 9.59 -9.15
N GLY A 32 4.21 8.52 -8.52
CA GLY A 32 3.47 8.62 -7.25
C GLY A 32 4.30 9.23 -6.11
N ALA A 33 5.60 8.93 -6.02
CA ALA A 33 6.48 9.54 -5.03
C ALA A 33 6.65 11.05 -5.27
N PHE A 34 6.77 11.47 -6.54
CA PHE A 34 6.85 12.89 -6.89
C PHE A 34 5.55 13.63 -6.55
N ASP A 35 4.39 13.07 -6.89
CA ASP A 35 3.08 13.63 -6.57
C ASP A 35 2.87 13.76 -5.06
N ILE A 36 3.31 12.77 -4.28
CA ILE A 36 3.26 12.80 -2.81
C ILE A 36 4.13 13.93 -2.26
N LEU A 37 5.34 14.13 -2.79
CA LEU A 37 6.22 15.22 -2.35
C LEU A 37 5.61 16.58 -2.64
N LEU A 38 5.06 16.80 -3.83
CA LEU A 38 4.39 18.05 -4.20
C LEU A 38 3.16 18.30 -3.31
N SER A 39 2.35 17.28 -3.10
CA SER A 39 1.18 17.33 -2.22
C SER A 39 1.58 17.63 -0.77
N PHE A 40 2.68 17.06 -0.29
CA PHE A 40 3.18 17.32 1.06
C PHE A 40 3.63 18.77 1.23
N ILE A 41 4.40 19.31 0.28
CA ILE A 41 4.85 20.71 0.29
C ILE A 41 3.65 21.64 0.26
N SER A 42 2.68 21.40 -0.64
CA SER A 42 1.48 22.22 -0.75
C SER A 42 0.63 22.21 0.53
N SER A 43 0.50 21.04 1.17
CA SER A 43 -0.24 20.89 2.43
C SER A 43 0.44 21.63 3.59
N LEU A 44 1.77 21.61 3.67
CA LEU A 44 2.54 22.35 4.68
C LEU A 44 2.36 23.87 4.51
N LEU A 45 2.43 24.37 3.27
CA LEU A 45 2.19 25.79 2.99
C LEU A 45 0.76 26.21 3.35
N GLN A 46 -0.24 25.38 3.00
CA GLN A 46 -1.64 25.63 3.37
C GLN A 46 -1.82 25.69 4.88
N ILE A 47 -1.25 24.74 5.63
CA ILE A 47 -1.34 24.73 7.10
C ILE A 47 -0.70 25.99 7.67
N GLY A 48 0.50 26.38 7.21
CA GLY A 48 1.18 27.58 7.70
C GLY A 48 0.33 28.85 7.51
N LEU A 49 -0.23 29.03 6.30
CA LEU A 49 -1.09 30.19 6.01
C LEU A 49 -2.37 30.19 6.83
N VAL A 50 -3.03 29.05 6.95
CA VAL A 50 -4.30 28.95 7.68
C VAL A 50 -4.10 29.09 9.19
N VAL A 51 -3.05 28.51 9.75
CA VAL A 51 -2.69 28.69 11.18
C VAL A 51 -2.43 30.16 11.47
N TYR A 52 -1.73 30.87 10.58
CA TYR A 52 -1.51 32.31 10.72
C TYR A 52 -2.84 33.06 10.78
N VAL A 53 -3.77 32.81 9.85
CA VAL A 53 -5.10 33.46 9.81
C VAL A 53 -5.92 33.12 11.06
N LEU A 54 -6.02 31.83 11.42
CA LEU A 54 -6.83 31.41 12.58
C LEU A 54 -6.24 31.85 13.92
N SER A 55 -4.93 32.00 14.05
CA SER A 55 -4.32 32.50 15.27
C SER A 55 -4.71 33.93 15.60
N TRP A 56 -5.00 34.73 14.58
CA TRP A 56 -5.47 36.10 14.73
C TRP A 56 -6.95 36.20 15.12
N ILE A 57 -7.79 35.29 14.59
CA ILE A 57 -9.24 35.35 14.76
C ILE A 57 -9.65 34.57 16.02
N SER A 58 -9.14 33.35 16.21
CA SER A 58 -9.55 32.46 17.31
C SER A 58 -8.51 31.38 17.64
N PRO A 59 -7.61 31.62 18.61
CA PRO A 59 -6.66 30.62 19.04
C PRO A 59 -7.31 29.40 19.72
N VAL A 60 -8.52 29.55 20.28
CA VAL A 60 -9.25 28.47 20.96
C VAL A 60 -9.64 27.38 19.96
N VAL A 61 -10.15 27.75 18.77
CA VAL A 61 -10.52 26.80 17.73
C VAL A 61 -9.30 26.01 17.27
N LEU A 62 -8.15 26.63 17.19
CA LEU A 62 -6.90 26.00 16.80
C LEU A 62 -6.44 24.94 17.83
N LEU A 63 -6.57 25.22 19.13
CA LEU A 63 -6.27 24.25 20.18
C LEU A 63 -7.20 23.03 20.13
N VAL A 64 -8.51 23.27 19.98
CA VAL A 64 -9.51 22.19 19.86
C VAL A 64 -9.20 21.34 18.62
N PHE A 65 -8.90 21.96 17.49
CA PHE A 65 -8.52 21.26 16.26
C PHE A 65 -7.29 20.37 16.48
N LEU A 66 -6.23 20.87 17.09
CA LEU A 66 -4.99 20.10 17.34
C LEU A 66 -5.25 18.88 18.24
N THR A 67 -6.07 19.00 19.28
CA THR A 67 -6.41 17.87 20.15
C THR A 67 -7.19 16.79 19.41
N VAL A 68 -8.16 17.17 18.59
CA VAL A 68 -8.93 16.21 17.77
C VAL A 68 -8.06 15.56 16.70
N CYS A 69 -7.18 16.32 16.05
CA CYS A 69 -6.21 15.78 15.10
C CYS A 69 -5.29 14.74 15.71
N ALA A 70 -4.78 14.97 16.92
CA ALA A 70 -3.95 13.99 17.64
C ALA A 70 -4.70 12.68 17.90
N LEU A 71 -5.96 12.76 18.33
CA LEU A 71 -6.84 11.60 18.51
C LEU A 71 -7.11 10.85 17.20
N GLN A 72 -7.43 11.57 16.13
CA GLN A 72 -7.64 10.97 14.80
C GLN A 72 -6.39 10.29 14.27
N THR A 73 -5.22 10.91 14.44
CA THR A 73 -3.93 10.32 14.03
C THR A 73 -3.65 9.03 14.79
N TYR A 74 -3.92 8.99 16.09
CA TYR A 74 -3.77 7.77 16.89
C TYR A 74 -4.67 6.64 16.39
N ILE A 75 -5.96 6.91 16.11
CA ILE A 75 -6.90 5.91 15.59
C ILE A 75 -6.47 5.45 14.19
N ASN A 76 -6.03 6.36 13.33
CA ASN A 76 -5.51 6.02 11.99
C ASN A 76 -4.30 5.08 12.05
N ASN A 77 -3.38 5.28 13.01
CA ASN A 77 -2.25 4.36 13.21
C ASN A 77 -2.71 2.94 13.58
N LEU A 78 -3.77 2.81 14.40
CA LEU A 78 -4.36 1.50 14.71
C LEU A 78 -5.01 0.84 13.48
N ILE A 79 -5.63 1.61 12.60
CA ILE A 79 -6.18 1.12 11.34
C ILE A 79 -5.06 0.62 10.42
N GLN A 80 -3.95 1.35 10.34
CA GLN A 80 -2.80 0.95 9.53
C GLN A 80 -2.18 -0.38 9.98
N LEU A 81 -2.08 -0.60 11.29
CA LEU A 81 -1.61 -1.87 11.83
C LEU A 81 -2.52 -3.05 11.45
N ASP A 82 -3.84 -2.84 11.50
CA ASP A 82 -4.80 -3.88 11.09
C ASP A 82 -4.72 -4.15 9.58
N ASN A 83 -4.61 -3.11 8.76
CA ASN A 83 -4.45 -3.23 7.32
C ASN A 83 -3.14 -3.93 6.95
N TYR A 84 -2.04 -3.65 7.64
CA TYR A 84 -0.76 -4.32 7.41
C TYR A 84 -0.84 -5.82 7.70
N LYS A 85 -1.44 -6.20 8.83
CA LYS A 85 -1.65 -7.62 9.18
C LYS A 85 -2.52 -8.32 8.14
N TYR A 86 -3.57 -7.65 7.68
CA TYR A 86 -4.45 -8.16 6.65
C TYR A 86 -3.74 -8.33 5.30
N GLN A 87 -2.95 -7.36 4.85
CA GLN A 87 -2.19 -7.47 3.59
C GLN A 87 -1.20 -8.64 3.62
N LYS A 88 -0.49 -8.82 4.74
CA LYS A 88 0.42 -9.96 4.91
C LYS A 88 -0.31 -11.32 4.80
N PHE A 89 -1.48 -11.42 5.41
CA PHE A 89 -2.35 -12.60 5.29
C PHE A 89 -2.82 -12.80 3.85
N MET A 90 -3.30 -11.75 3.20
CA MET A 90 -3.82 -11.80 1.82
C MET A 90 -2.75 -12.20 0.82
N ASN A 91 -1.52 -11.73 0.95
CA ASN A 91 -0.42 -12.09 0.04
C ASN A 91 -0.18 -13.61 0.01
N GLN A 92 -0.26 -14.27 1.16
CA GLN A 92 -0.12 -15.73 1.24
C GLN A 92 -1.29 -16.47 0.56
N HIS A 93 -2.51 -15.96 0.71
CA HIS A 93 -3.72 -16.60 0.16
C HIS A 93 -3.91 -16.29 -1.32
N ASN A 94 -3.53 -15.10 -1.77
CA ASN A 94 -3.56 -14.71 -3.18
C ASN A 94 -2.67 -15.60 -4.04
N ARG A 95 -1.49 -16.02 -3.56
CA ARG A 95 -0.65 -16.98 -4.29
C ARG A 95 -1.40 -18.30 -4.51
N LYS A 96 -2.08 -18.83 -3.48
CA LYS A 96 -2.88 -20.07 -3.59
C LYS A 96 -4.07 -19.90 -4.52
N LEU A 97 -4.76 -18.77 -4.45
CA LEU A 97 -5.90 -18.48 -5.33
C LEU A 97 -5.44 -18.32 -6.78
N ASN A 98 -4.36 -17.57 -7.03
CA ASN A 98 -3.80 -17.40 -8.36
C ASN A 98 -3.36 -18.72 -8.97
N TYR A 99 -2.73 -19.60 -8.19
CA TYR A 99 -2.42 -20.95 -8.64
C TYR A 99 -3.68 -21.73 -9.04
N LEU A 100 -4.73 -21.71 -8.20
CA LEU A 100 -5.99 -22.38 -8.50
C LEU A 100 -6.70 -21.76 -9.72
N TYR A 101 -6.63 -20.44 -9.91
CA TYR A 101 -7.15 -19.79 -11.11
C TYR A 101 -6.39 -20.22 -12.36
N ARG A 102 -5.06 -20.30 -12.31
CA ARG A 102 -4.22 -20.77 -13.42
C ARG A 102 -4.61 -22.18 -13.91
N LEU A 103 -4.97 -23.08 -13.01
CA LEU A 103 -5.45 -24.42 -13.36
C LEU A 103 -6.69 -24.38 -14.26
N PHE A 104 -7.56 -23.36 -14.12
CA PHE A 104 -8.75 -23.21 -14.95
C PHE A 104 -8.50 -22.41 -16.25
N TYR A 105 -7.40 -21.66 -16.32
CA TYR A 105 -7.14 -20.73 -17.42
C TYR A 105 -6.19 -21.31 -18.47
N ILE A 106 -5.29 -22.21 -18.09
CA ILE A 106 -4.29 -22.78 -18.96
C ILE A 106 -4.87 -24.05 -19.60
N PRO A 107 -4.98 -24.12 -20.96
CA PRO A 107 -5.62 -25.25 -21.67
C PRO A 107 -4.96 -26.61 -21.40
N GLU A 108 -3.66 -26.62 -21.14
CA GLU A 108 -2.89 -27.84 -20.83
C GLU A 108 -3.37 -28.47 -19.52
N PHE A 109 -3.48 -27.68 -18.46
CA PHE A 109 -3.99 -28.17 -17.18
C PHE A 109 -5.45 -28.61 -17.26
N MET A 110 -6.27 -27.93 -18.08
CA MET A 110 -7.67 -28.30 -18.24
C MET A 110 -7.86 -29.67 -18.89
N ARG A 111 -6.96 -30.07 -19.81
CA ARG A 111 -6.96 -31.43 -20.39
C ARG A 111 -6.70 -32.48 -19.33
N ASP A 112 -5.66 -32.26 -18.51
CA ASP A 112 -5.29 -33.20 -17.44
C ASP A 112 -6.35 -33.31 -16.36
N ILE A 113 -6.98 -32.18 -15.99
CA ILE A 113 -8.07 -32.12 -15.01
C ILE A 113 -9.28 -32.93 -15.48
N ARG A 114 -9.62 -32.82 -16.79
CA ARG A 114 -10.73 -33.57 -17.37
C ARG A 114 -10.40 -35.05 -17.53
N ALA A 115 -9.19 -35.38 -17.94
CA ALA A 115 -8.74 -36.77 -18.10
C ALA A 115 -8.76 -37.54 -16.78
N ASN A 116 -8.45 -36.89 -15.68
CA ASN A 116 -8.37 -37.50 -14.35
C ASN A 116 -9.63 -37.26 -13.48
N ASP A 117 -10.66 -36.60 -13.98
CA ASP A 117 -11.94 -36.25 -13.28
C ASP A 117 -11.74 -35.58 -11.90
N ILE A 118 -10.68 -34.78 -11.76
CA ILE A 118 -10.34 -34.09 -10.50
C ILE A 118 -10.97 -32.69 -10.37
N MET A 119 -11.84 -32.29 -11.30
CA MET A 119 -12.49 -30.98 -11.35
C MET A 119 -13.22 -30.66 -10.02
N ARG A 120 -13.97 -31.62 -9.50
CA ARG A 120 -14.74 -31.46 -8.25
C ARG A 120 -13.83 -31.20 -7.05
N PHE A 121 -12.70 -31.89 -6.98
CA PHE A 121 -11.72 -31.72 -5.91
C PHE A 121 -11.10 -30.31 -5.94
N ILE A 122 -10.67 -29.84 -7.14
CA ILE A 122 -10.07 -28.51 -7.30
C ILE A 122 -11.09 -27.41 -6.96
N PHE A 123 -12.35 -27.60 -7.41
CA PHE A 123 -13.40 -26.64 -7.11
C PHE A 123 -13.70 -26.53 -5.60
N THR A 124 -13.80 -27.67 -4.91
CA THR A 124 -13.99 -27.70 -3.45
C THR A 124 -12.81 -27.06 -2.72
N LYS A 125 -11.58 -27.31 -3.18
CA LYS A 125 -10.38 -26.68 -2.61
C LYS A 125 -10.36 -25.17 -2.81
N LYS A 126 -10.73 -24.70 -4.01
CA LYS A 126 -10.90 -23.28 -4.30
C LYS A 126 -11.94 -22.63 -3.40
N GLN A 127 -13.11 -23.26 -3.28
CA GLN A 127 -14.20 -22.75 -2.44
C GLN A 127 -13.77 -22.59 -0.98
N LYS A 128 -13.12 -23.59 -0.38
CA LYS A 128 -12.60 -23.51 1.00
C LYS A 128 -11.61 -22.36 1.21
N VAL A 129 -10.71 -22.14 0.24
CA VAL A 129 -9.75 -21.03 0.33
C VAL A 129 -10.47 -19.69 0.20
N THR A 130 -11.43 -19.58 -0.73
CA THR A 130 -12.23 -18.36 -0.94
C THR A 130 -13.09 -18.02 0.28
N GLU A 131 -13.76 -19.01 0.88
CA GLU A 131 -14.57 -18.82 2.09
C GLU A 131 -13.72 -18.31 3.27
N LYS A 132 -12.53 -18.87 3.46
CA LYS A 132 -11.60 -18.40 4.48
C LYS A 132 -11.16 -16.97 4.24
N VAL A 133 -10.77 -16.64 3.02
CA VAL A 133 -10.38 -15.27 2.63
C VAL A 133 -11.55 -14.30 2.85
N LEU A 134 -12.76 -14.67 2.45
CA LEU A 134 -13.96 -13.86 2.64
C LEU A 134 -14.25 -13.59 4.13
N SER A 135 -14.20 -14.62 4.98
CA SER A 135 -14.46 -14.47 6.42
C SER A 135 -13.43 -13.54 7.09
N ASP A 136 -12.15 -13.69 6.76
CA ASP A 136 -11.09 -12.86 7.32
C ASP A 136 -11.13 -11.42 6.77
N THR A 137 -11.49 -11.26 5.48
CA THR A 137 -11.76 -9.94 4.89
C THR A 137 -12.91 -9.24 5.57
N TYR A 138 -14.02 -9.95 5.78
CA TYR A 138 -15.20 -9.40 6.44
C TYR A 138 -14.87 -8.94 7.88
N SER A 139 -14.20 -9.79 8.67
CA SER A 139 -13.84 -9.48 10.05
C SER A 139 -12.89 -8.27 10.14
N THR A 140 -11.92 -8.16 9.22
CA THR A 140 -11.00 -7.03 9.19
C THR A 140 -11.70 -5.75 8.74
N ASN A 141 -12.51 -5.83 7.69
CA ASN A 141 -13.26 -4.66 7.21
C ASN A 141 -14.26 -4.16 8.27
N GLN A 142 -14.88 -5.05 9.04
CA GLN A 142 -15.75 -4.65 10.13
C GLN A 142 -15.00 -3.87 11.22
N LYS A 143 -13.80 -4.32 11.63
CA LYS A 143 -12.94 -3.61 12.60
C LYS A 143 -12.51 -2.26 12.08
N VAL A 144 -12.06 -2.19 10.83
CA VAL A 144 -11.62 -0.95 10.19
C VAL A 144 -12.81 0.01 10.02
N SER A 145 -13.97 -0.48 9.59
CA SER A 145 -15.19 0.32 9.42
C SER A 145 -15.66 0.92 10.74
N THR A 146 -15.64 0.13 11.83
CA THR A 146 -15.99 0.65 13.17
C THR A 146 -15.06 1.78 13.61
N LYS A 147 -13.76 1.65 13.39
CA LYS A 147 -12.79 2.71 13.70
C LYS A 147 -12.99 3.96 12.83
N ASN A 148 -13.30 3.76 11.54
CA ASN A 148 -13.62 4.85 10.63
C ASN A 148 -14.91 5.59 11.03
N LEU A 149 -15.93 4.87 11.54
CA LEU A 149 -17.14 5.48 12.09
C LEU A 149 -16.83 6.36 13.30
N ILE A 150 -15.94 5.92 14.19
CA ILE A 150 -15.52 6.73 15.34
C ILE A 150 -14.84 8.02 14.88
N ILE A 151 -13.94 7.95 13.90
CA ILE A 151 -13.29 9.12 13.32
C ILE A 151 -14.33 10.06 12.68
N ALA A 152 -15.29 9.51 11.94
CA ALA A 152 -16.33 10.30 11.27
C ALA A 152 -17.22 11.03 12.28
N ILE A 153 -17.65 10.36 13.35
CA ILE A 153 -18.44 10.96 14.42
C ILE A 153 -17.66 12.07 15.13
N LEU A 154 -16.40 11.80 15.50
CA LEU A 154 -15.52 12.78 16.13
C LEU A 154 -15.33 14.01 15.24
N SER A 155 -15.10 13.80 13.96
CA SER A 155 -14.97 14.86 12.95
C SER A 155 -16.27 15.66 12.73
N ALA A 156 -17.43 15.01 12.82
CA ALA A 156 -18.73 15.69 12.71
C ALA A 156 -18.99 16.57 13.94
N ILE A 157 -18.76 16.04 15.14
CA ILE A 157 -18.91 16.79 16.39
C ILE A 157 -18.00 18.03 16.40
N GLU A 158 -16.73 17.85 16.04
CA GLU A 158 -15.75 18.94 15.94
C GLU A 158 -16.20 20.03 14.95
N SER A 159 -16.62 19.64 13.74
CA SER A 159 -17.08 20.60 12.72
C SER A 159 -18.31 21.36 13.18
N PHE A 160 -19.25 20.68 13.83
CA PHE A 160 -20.46 21.30 14.37
C PHE A 160 -20.14 22.26 15.52
N ALA A 161 -19.28 21.85 16.44
CA ALA A 161 -18.83 22.70 17.55
C ALA A 161 -18.10 23.96 17.04
N THR A 162 -17.25 23.83 16.04
CA THR A 162 -16.54 24.97 15.43
C THR A 162 -17.51 25.92 14.72
N MET A 163 -18.50 25.39 13.99
CA MET A 163 -19.53 26.19 13.36
C MET A 163 -20.36 26.95 14.38
N LEU A 164 -20.79 26.29 15.45
CA LEU A 164 -21.54 26.92 16.55
C LEU A 164 -20.70 28.01 17.23
N TYR A 165 -19.44 27.75 17.51
CA TYR A 165 -18.55 28.71 18.14
C TYR A 165 -18.46 30.02 17.31
N PHE A 166 -18.15 29.90 16.02
CA PHE A 166 -18.07 31.07 15.16
C PHE A 166 -19.42 31.78 14.99
N SER A 167 -20.53 31.04 14.95
CA SER A 167 -21.88 31.63 14.89
C SER A 167 -22.19 32.45 16.14
N LEU A 168 -21.82 31.96 17.33
CA LEU A 168 -21.99 32.66 18.59
C LEU A 168 -21.13 33.94 18.67
N GLU A 169 -19.89 33.90 18.16
CA GLU A 169 -19.03 35.09 18.10
C GLU A 169 -19.60 36.18 17.21
N VAL A 170 -20.29 35.83 16.12
CA VAL A 170 -21.02 36.79 15.27
C VAL A 170 -22.24 37.38 16.02
N VAL A 171 -23.02 36.53 16.70
CA VAL A 171 -24.20 36.99 17.48
C VAL A 171 -23.78 37.94 18.60
N TRP A 172 -22.64 37.70 19.24
CA TRP A 172 -22.09 38.56 20.26
C TRP A 172 -21.35 39.80 19.71
N GLN A 173 -21.41 40.00 18.35
CA GLN A 173 -20.78 41.12 17.64
C GLN A 173 -19.25 41.22 17.89
N ARG A 174 -18.58 40.12 18.19
CA ARG A 174 -17.13 40.08 18.39
C ARG A 174 -16.36 39.96 17.08
N ILE A 175 -16.97 39.32 16.08
CA ILE A 175 -16.43 39.18 14.72
C ILE A 175 -17.46 39.64 13.70
N TRP A 176 -17.01 40.19 12.58
CA TRP A 176 -17.85 40.55 11.46
C TRP A 176 -18.29 39.33 10.66
N TYR A 177 -19.38 39.47 9.90
CA TYR A 177 -19.87 38.37 9.06
C TYR A 177 -18.82 37.89 8.04
N ASP A 178 -18.03 38.81 7.48
CA ASP A 178 -16.94 38.49 6.55
C ASP A 178 -15.87 37.65 7.22
N ASP A 179 -15.48 37.95 8.45
CA ASP A 179 -14.53 37.19 9.25
C ASP A 179 -15.05 35.76 9.57
N PHE A 180 -16.36 35.63 9.78
CA PHE A 180 -17.01 34.33 9.95
C PHE A 180 -16.84 33.44 8.73
N VAL A 181 -17.11 33.94 7.53
CA VAL A 181 -16.98 33.21 6.27
C VAL A 181 -15.51 32.81 6.03
N VAL A 182 -14.60 33.75 6.27
CA VAL A 182 -13.15 33.50 6.15
C VAL A 182 -12.69 32.44 7.13
N SER A 183 -13.11 32.54 8.40
CA SER A 183 -12.73 31.57 9.46
C SER A 183 -13.23 30.17 9.18
N LEU A 184 -14.48 30.03 8.73
CA LEU A 184 -15.06 28.74 8.39
C LEU A 184 -14.36 28.11 7.17
N SER A 185 -14.04 28.92 6.16
CA SER A 185 -13.29 28.49 4.99
C SER A 185 -11.86 28.09 5.35
N ALA A 186 -11.20 28.87 6.21
CA ALA A 186 -9.86 28.58 6.72
C ALA A 186 -9.83 27.26 7.51
N TYR A 187 -10.81 27.07 8.41
CA TYR A 187 -10.95 25.81 9.15
C TYR A 187 -11.11 24.60 8.23
N ASN A 188 -11.99 24.67 7.22
CA ASN A 188 -12.19 23.59 6.28
C ASN A 188 -10.93 23.28 5.45
N ARG A 189 -10.17 24.30 5.06
CA ARG A 189 -8.87 24.16 4.38
C ARG A 189 -7.83 23.50 5.29
N LEU A 190 -7.78 23.89 6.57
CA LEU A 190 -6.89 23.26 7.55
C LEU A 190 -7.18 21.77 7.69
N LYS A 191 -8.45 21.41 7.82
CA LYS A 191 -8.92 20.02 7.92
C LYS A 191 -8.56 19.20 6.69
N SER A 192 -8.76 19.75 5.49
CA SER A 192 -8.40 19.05 4.25
C SER A 192 -6.87 18.88 4.09
N ALA A 193 -6.08 19.92 4.40
CA ALA A 193 -4.62 19.86 4.34
C ALA A 193 -4.05 18.82 5.32
N PHE A 194 -4.62 18.76 6.54
CA PHE A 194 -4.22 17.77 7.53
C PHE A 194 -4.58 16.33 7.10
N SER A 195 -5.77 16.13 6.54
CA SER A 195 -6.18 14.84 5.97
C SER A 195 -5.25 14.41 4.82
N GLN A 196 -4.83 15.34 3.98
CA GLN A 196 -3.85 15.06 2.90
C GLN A 196 -2.49 14.65 3.45
N ILE A 197 -1.99 15.29 4.51
CA ILE A 197 -0.73 14.87 5.14
C ILE A 197 -0.81 13.44 5.66
N ILE A 198 -1.90 13.08 6.35
CA ILE A 198 -2.10 11.71 6.84
C ILE A 198 -2.13 10.72 5.67
N SER A 199 -2.88 11.02 4.62
CA SER A 199 -2.97 10.18 3.42
C SER A 199 -1.61 10.01 2.73
N ASN A 200 -0.85 11.10 2.59
CA ASN A 200 0.49 11.09 2.01
C ASN A 200 1.47 10.24 2.82
N PHE A 201 1.38 10.30 4.16
CA PHE A 201 2.23 9.47 5.03
C PHE A 201 1.95 7.98 4.85
N VAL A 202 0.67 7.60 4.70
CA VAL A 202 0.27 6.21 4.40
C VAL A 202 0.81 5.77 3.05
N SER A 203 0.68 6.62 2.04
CA SER A 203 1.16 6.34 0.68
C SER A 203 2.69 6.22 0.63
N LEU A 204 3.42 7.06 1.37
CA LEU A 204 4.88 6.94 1.50
C LEU A 204 5.30 5.61 2.12
N SER A 205 4.63 5.19 3.19
CA SER A 205 4.93 3.90 3.85
C SER A 205 4.70 2.71 2.91
N THR A 206 3.70 2.78 2.05
CA THR A 206 3.43 1.75 1.05
C THR A 206 4.46 1.76 -0.07
N ASN A 207 4.84 2.95 -0.55
CA ASN A 207 5.86 3.09 -1.60
C ASN A 207 7.25 2.68 -1.11
N ASP A 208 7.61 2.91 0.16
CA ASP A 208 8.89 2.46 0.75
C ASP A 208 9.07 0.94 0.64
N LEU A 209 8.00 0.16 0.85
CA LEU A 209 8.06 -1.29 0.68
C LEU A 209 8.38 -1.70 -0.77
N TYR A 210 7.74 -1.06 -1.74
CA TYR A 210 8.01 -1.34 -3.16
C TYR A 210 9.42 -0.89 -3.58
N ILE A 211 9.90 0.23 -3.06
CA ILE A 211 11.27 0.71 -3.32
C ILE A 211 12.30 -0.26 -2.74
N LYS A 212 12.10 -0.77 -1.54
CA LYS A 212 12.97 -1.78 -0.92
C LYS A 212 12.99 -3.08 -1.74
N ASP A 213 11.86 -3.54 -2.22
CA ASP A 213 11.77 -4.72 -3.08
C ASP A 213 12.52 -4.48 -4.40
N TYR A 214 12.37 -3.31 -5.01
CA TYR A 214 13.11 -2.91 -6.21
C TYR A 214 14.63 -2.86 -5.97
N LEU A 215 15.08 -2.21 -4.90
CA LEU A 215 16.51 -2.14 -4.55
C LEU A 215 17.09 -3.53 -4.29
N SER A 216 16.38 -4.39 -3.57
CA SER A 216 16.80 -5.76 -3.32
C SER A 216 16.93 -6.59 -4.60
N PHE A 217 16.06 -6.33 -5.59
CA PHE A 217 16.15 -6.94 -6.91
C PHE A 217 17.40 -6.45 -7.68
N MET A 218 17.67 -5.14 -7.64
CA MET A 218 18.85 -4.55 -8.28
C MET A 218 20.16 -5.06 -7.69
N GLU A 219 20.26 -5.17 -6.36
CA GLU A 219 21.42 -5.77 -5.69
C GLU A 219 21.63 -7.22 -6.08
N THR A 220 20.55 -7.98 -6.20
CA THR A 220 20.60 -9.37 -6.64
C THR A 220 21.11 -9.49 -8.07
N ALA A 221 20.71 -8.57 -8.95
CA ALA A 221 21.17 -8.53 -10.34
C ALA A 221 22.64 -8.10 -10.47
N SER A 222 23.17 -7.25 -9.58
CA SER A 222 24.54 -6.76 -9.63
C SER A 222 25.60 -7.80 -9.19
N ASN A 223 25.21 -8.79 -8.40
CA ASN A 223 26.11 -9.82 -7.86
C ASN A 223 26.38 -10.97 -8.83
N VAL A 224 25.92 -10.89 -10.06
CA VAL A 224 26.18 -11.91 -11.07
C VAL A 224 27.56 -11.69 -11.70
N VAL A 225 28.52 -12.53 -11.36
CA VAL A 225 29.84 -12.54 -11.96
C VAL A 225 29.75 -13.20 -13.34
N CYS A 226 29.62 -12.41 -14.39
CA CYS A 226 29.79 -12.91 -15.74
C CYS A 226 31.26 -13.28 -16.00
N GLY A 227 31.51 -14.51 -16.49
CA GLY A 227 32.83 -14.89 -16.94
C GLY A 227 33.35 -13.92 -18.00
N ARG A 228 34.60 -13.47 -17.84
CA ARG A 228 35.25 -12.49 -18.75
C ARG A 228 35.78 -13.09 -20.05
N ARG A 229 35.77 -14.43 -20.19
CA ARG A 229 36.26 -15.10 -21.39
C ARG A 229 35.15 -15.22 -22.43
N GLN A 230 35.32 -14.55 -23.56
CA GLN A 230 34.55 -14.82 -24.78
C GLN A 230 35.25 -15.96 -25.53
N LEU A 231 34.55 -17.07 -25.74
CA LEU A 231 34.99 -18.15 -26.60
C LEU A 231 34.68 -17.75 -28.05
N ILE A 232 35.67 -17.79 -28.92
CA ILE A 232 35.55 -17.42 -30.34
C ILE A 232 34.89 -18.56 -31.14
N SER A 233 35.15 -19.83 -30.78
CA SER A 233 34.45 -21.01 -31.30
C SER A 233 34.40 -22.08 -30.24
N ILE A 234 33.37 -22.91 -30.27
CA ILE A 234 33.22 -24.09 -29.40
C ILE A 234 33.09 -25.30 -30.32
N ASP A 235 34.14 -26.10 -30.42
CA ASP A 235 34.14 -27.29 -31.25
C ASP A 235 33.64 -28.53 -30.48
N LEU A 236 33.89 -28.57 -29.16
CA LEU A 236 33.49 -29.70 -28.32
C LEU A 236 33.24 -29.23 -26.88
N VAL A 237 32.13 -29.65 -26.29
CA VAL A 237 31.84 -29.50 -24.86
C VAL A 237 31.78 -30.88 -24.22
N GLU A 238 32.73 -31.19 -23.33
CA GLU A 238 32.82 -32.46 -22.64
C GLU A 238 32.60 -32.27 -21.14
N PHE A 239 31.66 -33.01 -20.56
CA PHE A 239 31.42 -33.06 -19.12
C PHE A 239 32.12 -34.29 -18.53
N ARG A 240 33.17 -34.10 -17.72
CA ARG A 240 33.88 -35.17 -17.02
C ARG A 240 33.63 -35.06 -15.52
N ASN A 241 33.01 -36.07 -14.93
CA ASN A 241 32.73 -36.16 -13.49
C ASN A 241 32.00 -34.91 -12.92
N VAL A 242 31.05 -34.38 -13.67
CA VAL A 242 30.27 -33.21 -13.24
C VAL A 242 29.03 -33.68 -12.52
N SER A 243 28.90 -33.31 -11.25
CA SER A 243 27.67 -33.46 -10.46
C SER A 243 27.00 -32.12 -10.32
N PHE A 244 25.73 -32.03 -10.65
CA PHE A 244 24.93 -30.80 -10.46
C PHE A 244 23.67 -31.11 -9.66
N ARG A 245 23.35 -30.26 -8.69
CA ARG A 245 22.14 -30.36 -7.91
C ARG A 245 21.48 -28.98 -7.84
N TYR A 246 20.19 -28.90 -8.13
CA TYR A 246 19.43 -27.66 -7.92
C TYR A 246 19.37 -27.31 -6.43
N PRO A 247 19.64 -26.06 -6.05
CA PRO A 247 19.74 -25.64 -4.64
C PRO A 247 18.45 -25.82 -3.82
N ASN A 248 17.29 -26.01 -4.46
CA ASN A 248 15.98 -26.12 -3.80
C ASN A 248 15.34 -27.52 -3.90
N VAL A 249 16.05 -28.52 -4.32
CA VAL A 249 15.56 -29.91 -4.35
C VAL A 249 16.07 -30.62 -3.09
N ASP A 250 15.27 -30.57 -2.01
CA ASP A 250 15.45 -31.48 -0.89
C ASP A 250 15.19 -32.88 -1.41
N GLY A 251 16.28 -33.65 -1.59
CA GLY A 251 16.19 -35.03 -2.01
C GLY A 251 15.68 -35.89 -0.86
N ASN A 252 14.52 -36.52 -1.07
CA ASN A 252 14.22 -37.81 -0.50
C ASN A 252 14.92 -38.90 -1.31
#